data_1dfa0ac0cc60d6542f4d5f0ec22fe8d2
#
_entry.id   1dfa0ac0cc60d6542f4d5f0ec22fe8d2
#
_cell.length_a   1.000
_cell.length_b   1.000
_cell.length_c   1.000
_cell.angle_alpha   90.00
_cell.angle_beta   90.00
_cell.angle_gamma   90.00
#
_symmetry.space_group_name_H-M   'P 1'
#
loop_
_entity.id
_entity.type
_entity.pdbx_description
1 polymer ?
#
loop_
_entity_poly.entity_id
_entity_poly.type
_entity_poly.pdbx_seq_one_letter_code
_entity_poly.pdbx_strand_id
1 'polypeptide(L)'
;MHIPLVEPGTVGPCPVAPDALQGIKRQQTNPARWNGEGWNDFVADLRAVGVEVAESAAMRGIFATDAGGTAYGMPHGVVVAHSAAQVSALLKAAQVHRVPVTVRGGGLTTEGESVAYGGVLLDMTGMSRVLAIDAAALTVRCEAGIYWHLLAEELRREGLDYLSAPLNMTSSVGGTLGVGGIDVNSARLGCSADQALALQVVTPTGEIVECSDGEHAELFQRVILGYGQFGVITEVTLRIRPYTPLRMHYYYYSSLRTAIEDLQLLDRNDASDYSGILTIMDCAVNLLVAFDSDAREAAFKANWEQRLRGYGEFGFALCMAGHYALRPWRISEAAYLLRRKQAVFPEFRRPEFHRDGRMEDRTVVFSRAVWKHWGSRNMVIPDLATSAGRFVEAVERGNAVCRKYFRHYTLYCVGIKLRADHAPHYEMSCVPPGAEGWAYGCEFEPMIEGEVYSRDHFQSFKNAIYDIGVDMGASYYRFGGMMKGYIRRVFGDALVDRHLAMKRAADPAMILNRDVIF
;
A
#
# COMPACT_ATOMS: atom_id res chain seq x y z
N MET A 1 -10.69 -5.97 23.20
CA MET A 1 -10.65 -4.50 23.43
C MET A 1 -11.08 -3.85 22.13
N HIS A 2 -12.33 -3.37 22.03
CA HIS A 2 -12.76 -2.61 20.87
C HIS A 2 -11.89 -1.35 20.81
N ILE A 3 -11.02 -1.27 19.79
CA ILE A 3 -10.36 -0.01 19.45
C ILE A 3 -11.45 0.82 18.78
N PRO A 4 -11.92 1.93 19.36
CA PRO A 4 -12.81 2.79 18.63
C PRO A 4 -12.03 3.31 17.42
N LEU A 5 -12.46 2.93 16.25
CA LEU A 5 -12.06 3.50 14.97
C LEU A 5 -12.45 4.98 14.99
N VAL A 6 -11.67 5.84 15.59
CA VAL A 6 -11.90 7.28 15.76
C VAL A 6 -13.04 7.58 16.76
N GLU A 7 -12.72 8.18 17.89
CA GLU A 7 -13.76 8.82 18.69
C GLU A 7 -14.47 9.89 17.86
N PRO A 8 -15.83 9.89 17.80
CA PRO A 8 -16.56 10.96 17.14
C PRO A 8 -16.19 12.29 17.79
N GLY A 9 -15.53 13.18 17.07
CA GLY A 9 -15.10 14.50 17.58
C GLY A 9 -13.60 14.74 17.62
N THR A 10 -12.75 13.72 17.38
CA THR A 10 -11.29 13.88 17.30
C THR A 10 -10.80 14.21 15.87
N VAL A 11 -11.67 14.14 14.87
CA VAL A 11 -11.40 14.74 13.56
C VAL A 11 -11.71 16.22 13.70
N GLY A 12 -10.70 17.07 13.74
CA GLY A 12 -10.88 18.51 13.66
C GLY A 12 -11.75 18.87 12.44
N PRO A 13 -12.47 20.01 12.45
CA PRO A 13 -13.30 20.40 11.33
C PRO A 13 -12.46 20.33 10.06
N CYS A 14 -13.02 19.69 9.02
CA CYS A 14 -12.38 19.66 7.71
C CYS A 14 -11.99 21.09 7.32
N PRO A 15 -10.70 21.41 7.10
CA PRO A 15 -10.25 22.78 6.85
C PRO A 15 -10.77 23.35 5.53
N VAL A 16 -11.44 22.52 4.73
CA VAL A 16 -12.05 22.92 3.46
C VAL A 16 -13.55 23.08 3.65
N ALA A 17 -14.07 24.25 3.32
CA ALA A 17 -15.51 24.48 3.36
C ALA A 17 -16.26 23.41 2.55
N PRO A 18 -17.41 22.92 3.02
CA PRO A 18 -18.19 21.88 2.34
C PRO A 18 -18.47 22.17 0.86
N ASP A 19 -18.67 23.43 0.52
CA ASP A 19 -18.92 23.86 -0.86
C ASP A 19 -17.66 23.79 -1.74
N ALA A 20 -16.49 24.07 -1.20
CA ALA A 20 -15.22 23.90 -1.90
C ALA A 20 -14.91 22.40 -2.12
N LEU A 21 -15.18 21.54 -1.13
CA LEU A 21 -15.10 20.08 -1.26
C LEU A 21 -16.05 19.55 -2.34
N GLN A 22 -17.28 20.06 -2.41
CA GLN A 22 -18.22 19.69 -3.48
C GLN A 22 -17.76 20.19 -4.85
N GLY A 23 -17.18 21.38 -4.93
CA GLY A 23 -16.59 21.90 -6.16
C GLY A 23 -15.43 21.04 -6.65
N ILE A 24 -14.54 20.62 -5.75
CA ILE A 24 -13.41 19.74 -6.05
C ILE A 24 -13.91 18.36 -6.50
N LYS A 25 -14.87 17.77 -5.79
CA LYS A 25 -15.49 16.49 -6.16
C LYS A 25 -16.13 16.56 -7.54
N ARG A 26 -16.82 17.65 -7.87
CA ARG A 26 -17.41 17.84 -9.21
C ARG A 26 -16.36 17.95 -10.31
N GLN A 27 -15.25 18.63 -10.08
CA GLN A 27 -14.13 18.71 -11.02
C GLN A 27 -13.39 17.38 -11.20
N GLN A 28 -13.41 16.52 -10.17
CA GLN A 28 -12.74 15.22 -10.16
C GLN A 28 -13.64 14.07 -10.59
N THR A 29 -14.94 14.31 -10.80
CA THR A 29 -15.86 13.27 -11.25
C THR A 29 -15.52 12.87 -12.68
N ASN A 30 -15.02 11.66 -12.85
CA ASN A 30 -14.90 11.10 -14.17
C ASN A 30 -16.29 10.68 -14.67
N PRO A 31 -16.61 10.94 -15.95
CA PRO A 31 -17.86 10.44 -16.53
C PRO A 31 -17.91 8.91 -16.41
N ALA A 32 -19.11 8.38 -16.25
CA ALA A 32 -19.32 6.95 -16.28
C ALA A 32 -18.76 6.39 -17.60
N ARG A 33 -17.86 5.40 -17.50
CA ARG A 33 -17.23 4.78 -18.68
C ARG A 33 -18.03 3.60 -19.20
N TRP A 34 -19.22 3.39 -18.64
CA TRP A 34 -20.16 2.35 -19.01
C TRP A 34 -21.59 2.90 -18.99
N ASN A 35 -22.37 2.55 -20.02
CA ASN A 35 -23.69 3.13 -20.31
C ASN A 35 -24.85 2.49 -19.54
N GLY A 36 -24.62 1.44 -18.75
CA GLY A 36 -25.66 0.74 -17.99
C GLY A 36 -26.36 -0.38 -18.75
N GLU A 37 -25.90 -0.71 -19.96
CA GLU A 37 -26.49 -1.80 -20.76
C GLU A 37 -26.36 -3.14 -20.02
N GLY A 38 -27.48 -3.92 -19.95
CA GLY A 38 -27.51 -5.20 -19.26
C GLY A 38 -27.60 -5.13 -17.74
N TRP A 39 -27.64 -3.94 -17.12
CA TRP A 39 -27.64 -3.78 -15.67
C TRP A 39 -28.82 -4.48 -14.98
N ASN A 40 -30.05 -4.28 -15.48
CA ASN A 40 -31.23 -4.85 -14.84
C ASN A 40 -31.25 -6.38 -14.90
N ASP A 41 -30.80 -6.96 -16.00
CA ASP A 41 -30.72 -8.41 -16.18
C ASP A 41 -29.63 -9.00 -15.29
N PHE A 42 -28.46 -8.32 -15.20
CA PHE A 42 -27.41 -8.66 -14.28
C PHE A 42 -27.87 -8.68 -12.81
N VAL A 43 -28.61 -7.65 -12.38
CA VAL A 43 -29.14 -7.57 -11.01
C VAL A 43 -30.18 -8.67 -10.78
N ALA A 44 -31.05 -8.97 -11.79
CA ALA A 44 -32.03 -10.02 -11.69
C ALA A 44 -31.39 -11.41 -11.53
N ASP A 45 -30.34 -11.71 -12.30
CA ASP A 45 -29.61 -12.97 -12.21
C ASP A 45 -28.93 -13.13 -10.84
N LEU A 46 -28.34 -12.06 -10.31
CA LEU A 46 -27.74 -12.10 -8.98
C LEU A 46 -28.77 -12.34 -7.87
N ARG A 47 -29.93 -11.67 -7.95
CA ARG A 47 -31.00 -11.87 -6.98
C ARG A 47 -31.57 -13.30 -7.03
N ALA A 48 -31.63 -13.89 -8.20
CA ALA A 48 -32.10 -15.27 -8.37
C ALA A 48 -31.22 -16.31 -7.65
N VAL A 49 -29.95 -15.99 -7.43
CA VAL A 49 -28.99 -16.82 -6.68
C VAL A 49 -28.68 -16.30 -5.27
N GLY A 50 -29.46 -15.35 -4.76
CA GLY A 50 -29.35 -14.83 -3.39
C GLY A 50 -28.19 -13.86 -3.16
N VAL A 51 -27.69 -13.21 -4.21
CA VAL A 51 -26.69 -12.15 -4.10
C VAL A 51 -27.38 -10.79 -4.15
N GLU A 52 -27.26 -10.03 -3.06
CA GLU A 52 -27.84 -8.68 -2.97
C GLU A 52 -26.95 -7.65 -3.67
N VAL A 53 -27.62 -6.76 -4.43
CA VAL A 53 -26.98 -5.58 -5.03
C VAL A 53 -27.58 -4.33 -4.40
N ALA A 54 -26.74 -3.56 -3.71
CA ALA A 54 -27.15 -2.31 -3.09
C ALA A 54 -27.09 -1.16 -4.11
N GLU A 55 -28.25 -0.63 -4.49
CA GLU A 55 -28.40 0.40 -5.53
C GLU A 55 -28.70 1.80 -4.97
N SER A 56 -28.87 1.94 -3.63
CA SER A 56 -29.18 3.24 -3.03
C SER A 56 -28.05 4.26 -3.24
N ALA A 57 -28.42 5.52 -3.47
CA ALA A 57 -27.43 6.60 -3.66
C ALA A 57 -26.49 6.75 -2.46
N ALA A 58 -26.99 6.53 -1.24
CA ALA A 58 -26.19 6.58 -0.03
C ALA A 58 -25.11 5.49 -0.04
N MET A 59 -25.48 4.24 -0.31
CA MET A 59 -24.53 3.12 -0.35
C MET A 59 -23.49 3.29 -1.45
N ARG A 60 -23.90 3.64 -2.66
CA ARG A 60 -22.99 3.90 -3.79
C ARG A 60 -22.03 5.07 -3.47
N GLY A 61 -22.53 6.09 -2.78
CA GLY A 61 -21.75 7.28 -2.39
C GLY A 61 -20.61 6.98 -1.42
N ILE A 62 -20.74 5.97 -0.54
CA ILE A 62 -19.67 5.53 0.38
C ILE A 62 -18.44 5.06 -0.40
N PHE A 63 -18.65 4.42 -1.54
CA PHE A 63 -17.59 3.83 -2.36
C PHE A 63 -17.17 4.71 -3.55
N ALA A 64 -17.61 5.96 -3.59
CA ALA A 64 -17.40 6.83 -4.75
C ALA A 64 -15.97 7.36 -4.88
N THR A 65 -15.13 7.19 -3.87
CA THR A 65 -13.72 7.61 -3.87
C THR A 65 -12.87 6.59 -3.12
N ASP A 66 -11.57 6.71 -3.24
CA ASP A 66 -10.58 5.97 -2.46
C ASP A 66 -9.89 6.87 -1.41
N ALA A 67 -8.86 6.34 -0.71
CA ALA A 67 -8.16 7.09 0.32
C ALA A 67 -7.41 8.32 -0.23
N GLY A 68 -6.97 8.29 -1.49
CA GLY A 68 -6.31 9.43 -2.13
C GLY A 68 -7.23 10.60 -2.40
N GLY A 69 -8.53 10.35 -2.55
CA GLY A 69 -9.52 11.41 -2.82
C GLY A 69 -9.28 12.19 -4.13
N THR A 70 -8.41 11.70 -5.01
CA THR A 70 -8.07 12.34 -6.28
C THR A 70 -8.94 11.86 -7.44
N ALA A 71 -9.63 10.75 -7.25
CA ALA A 71 -10.54 10.15 -8.20
C ALA A 71 -11.93 10.00 -7.59
N TYR A 72 -12.96 10.30 -8.37
CA TYR A 72 -14.35 10.16 -7.97
C TYR A 72 -15.16 9.50 -9.08
N GLY A 73 -15.79 8.39 -8.76
CA GLY A 73 -16.63 7.62 -9.67
C GLY A 73 -17.83 7.02 -8.93
N MET A 74 -18.92 6.78 -9.63
CA MET A 74 -20.14 6.24 -9.04
C MET A 74 -20.44 4.87 -9.65
N PRO A 75 -20.44 3.78 -8.87
CA PRO A 75 -20.93 2.49 -9.34
C PRO A 75 -22.45 2.54 -9.59
N HIS A 76 -22.99 1.64 -10.39
CA HIS A 76 -24.44 1.44 -10.51
C HIS A 76 -24.98 0.70 -9.28
N GLY A 77 -24.19 -0.21 -8.72
CA GLY A 77 -24.50 -0.89 -7.47
C GLY A 77 -23.25 -1.40 -6.76
N VAL A 78 -23.43 -1.84 -5.52
CA VAL A 78 -22.38 -2.40 -4.65
C VAL A 78 -22.83 -3.79 -4.21
N VAL A 79 -21.90 -4.75 -4.29
CA VAL A 79 -22.06 -6.09 -3.71
C VAL A 79 -20.99 -6.28 -2.65
N VAL A 80 -21.41 -6.58 -1.41
CA VAL A 80 -20.51 -7.01 -0.34
C VAL A 80 -20.43 -8.53 -0.39
N ALA A 81 -19.25 -9.07 -0.69
CA ALA A 81 -19.07 -10.51 -0.79
C ALA A 81 -18.88 -11.15 0.59
N HIS A 82 -19.54 -12.29 0.79
CA HIS A 82 -19.41 -13.11 2.01
C HIS A 82 -18.94 -14.54 1.72
N SER A 83 -18.76 -14.91 0.45
CA SER A 83 -18.23 -16.20 0.03
C SER A 83 -17.69 -16.19 -1.39
N ALA A 84 -16.76 -17.11 -1.68
CA ALA A 84 -16.25 -17.33 -3.04
C ALA A 84 -17.36 -17.69 -4.03
N ALA A 85 -18.41 -18.38 -3.58
CA ALA A 85 -19.58 -18.72 -4.41
C ALA A 85 -20.34 -17.46 -4.88
N GLN A 86 -20.52 -16.46 -4.01
CA GLN A 86 -21.13 -15.19 -4.39
C GLN A 86 -20.26 -14.42 -5.39
N VAL A 87 -18.95 -14.40 -5.18
CA VAL A 87 -17.99 -13.79 -6.13
C VAL A 87 -18.06 -14.50 -7.49
N SER A 88 -18.10 -15.85 -7.50
CA SER A 88 -18.25 -16.67 -8.70
C SER A 88 -19.54 -16.34 -9.45
N ALA A 89 -20.68 -16.30 -8.76
CA ALA A 89 -21.96 -15.96 -9.36
C ALA A 89 -21.95 -14.55 -9.98
N LEU A 90 -21.38 -13.57 -9.26
CA LEU A 90 -21.24 -12.19 -9.74
C LEU A 90 -20.41 -12.13 -11.03
N LEU A 91 -19.23 -12.77 -11.05
CA LEU A 91 -18.35 -12.73 -12.22
C LEU A 91 -18.95 -13.43 -13.43
N LYS A 92 -19.65 -14.57 -13.23
CA LYS A 92 -20.39 -15.26 -14.31
C LYS A 92 -21.46 -14.38 -14.92
N ALA A 93 -22.29 -13.75 -14.09
CA ALA A 93 -23.32 -12.82 -14.56
C ALA A 93 -22.69 -11.60 -15.25
N ALA A 94 -21.59 -11.07 -14.68
CA ALA A 94 -20.87 -9.93 -15.26
C ALA A 94 -20.29 -10.24 -16.64
N GLN A 95 -19.77 -11.45 -16.87
CA GLN A 95 -19.31 -11.89 -18.20
C GLN A 95 -20.47 -11.93 -19.22
N VAL A 96 -21.62 -12.48 -18.82
CA VAL A 96 -22.82 -12.58 -19.69
C VAL A 96 -23.33 -11.21 -20.08
N HIS A 97 -23.52 -10.33 -19.09
CA HIS A 97 -24.13 -9.01 -19.29
C HIS A 97 -23.11 -7.90 -19.57
N ARG A 98 -21.82 -8.24 -19.64
CA ARG A 98 -20.70 -7.29 -19.88
C ARG A 98 -20.67 -6.13 -18.88
N VAL A 99 -21.02 -6.41 -17.63
CA VAL A 99 -21.01 -5.43 -16.54
C VAL A 99 -19.59 -5.28 -16.00
N PRO A 100 -19.00 -4.07 -15.99
CA PRO A 100 -17.71 -3.84 -15.37
C PRO A 100 -17.74 -4.15 -13.88
N VAL A 101 -16.70 -4.82 -13.38
CA VAL A 101 -16.51 -5.16 -11.97
C VAL A 101 -15.26 -4.48 -11.46
N THR A 102 -15.41 -3.62 -10.45
CA THR A 102 -14.28 -3.05 -9.72
C THR A 102 -14.17 -3.73 -8.37
N VAL A 103 -13.05 -4.41 -8.13
CA VAL A 103 -12.80 -5.11 -6.86
C VAL A 103 -12.20 -4.13 -5.86
N ARG A 104 -12.73 -4.16 -4.63
CA ARG A 104 -12.26 -3.29 -3.55
C ARG A 104 -12.09 -4.07 -2.26
N GLY A 105 -10.93 -3.89 -1.61
CA GLY A 105 -10.69 -4.25 -0.21
C GLY A 105 -10.88 -3.03 0.69
N GLY A 106 -9.87 -2.65 1.46
CA GLY A 106 -9.91 -1.48 2.35
C GLY A 106 -10.02 -0.11 1.66
N GLY A 107 -9.93 -0.05 0.33
CA GLY A 107 -10.04 1.22 -0.43
C GLY A 107 -8.91 2.20 -0.20
N LEU A 108 -7.71 1.70 0.12
CA LEU A 108 -6.53 2.51 0.47
C LEU A 108 -5.65 2.87 -0.74
N THR A 109 -6.17 2.71 -1.93
CA THR A 109 -5.56 3.24 -3.16
C THR A 109 -5.59 4.77 -3.16
N THR A 110 -4.71 5.39 -3.95
CA THR A 110 -4.56 6.85 -3.96
C THR A 110 -4.83 7.48 -5.33
N GLU A 111 -5.09 6.68 -6.34
CA GLU A 111 -5.20 7.14 -7.73
C GLU A 111 -6.45 6.66 -8.46
N GLY A 112 -7.40 6.11 -7.71
CA GLY A 112 -8.67 5.64 -8.24
C GLY A 112 -8.70 4.18 -8.66
N GLU A 113 -7.71 3.37 -8.28
CA GLU A 113 -7.63 1.95 -8.64
C GLU A 113 -8.81 1.14 -8.08
N SER A 114 -9.34 1.54 -6.93
CA SER A 114 -10.52 0.91 -6.31
C SER A 114 -11.81 1.71 -6.46
N VAL A 115 -11.85 2.63 -7.42
CA VAL A 115 -13.01 3.48 -7.73
C VAL A 115 -13.72 2.96 -8.99
N ALA A 116 -15.01 2.69 -8.88
CA ALA A 116 -15.82 2.24 -10.01
C ALA A 116 -16.36 3.41 -10.83
N TYR A 117 -16.13 3.40 -12.13
CA TYR A 117 -16.66 4.40 -13.08
C TYR A 117 -17.86 3.85 -13.84
N GLY A 118 -18.88 3.43 -13.11
CA GLY A 118 -20.03 2.63 -13.58
C GLY A 118 -19.88 1.15 -13.23
N GLY A 119 -20.83 0.32 -13.65
CA GLY A 119 -20.83 -1.12 -13.35
C GLY A 119 -21.04 -1.43 -11.86
N VAL A 120 -20.53 -2.57 -11.39
CA VAL A 120 -20.65 -3.02 -10.01
C VAL A 120 -19.31 -2.87 -9.27
N LEU A 121 -19.39 -2.36 -8.04
CA LEU A 121 -18.27 -2.42 -7.10
C LEU A 121 -18.45 -3.68 -6.24
N LEU A 122 -17.43 -4.53 -6.23
CA LEU A 122 -17.35 -5.74 -5.42
C LEU A 122 -16.50 -5.45 -4.18
N ASP A 123 -17.15 -5.27 -3.04
CA ASP A 123 -16.51 -5.07 -1.75
C ASP A 123 -16.17 -6.42 -1.10
N MET A 124 -14.89 -6.68 -0.91
CA MET A 124 -14.38 -7.92 -0.35
C MET A 124 -14.32 -7.92 1.19
N THR A 125 -14.60 -6.80 1.86
CA THR A 125 -14.43 -6.67 3.31
C THR A 125 -15.41 -7.53 4.13
N GLY A 126 -16.49 -8.02 3.52
CA GLY A 126 -17.38 -9.02 4.12
C GLY A 126 -16.74 -10.41 4.29
N MET A 127 -15.63 -10.69 3.59
CA MET A 127 -14.83 -11.92 3.71
C MET A 127 -13.60 -11.65 4.59
N SER A 128 -13.76 -11.66 5.91
CA SER A 128 -12.75 -11.14 6.86
C SER A 128 -12.40 -12.09 8.01
N ARG A 129 -12.61 -13.39 7.84
CA ARG A 129 -12.36 -14.40 8.88
C ARG A 129 -10.95 -14.96 8.80
N VAL A 130 -10.36 -15.28 9.96
CA VAL A 130 -9.25 -16.21 10.07
C VAL A 130 -9.84 -17.62 10.04
N LEU A 131 -9.42 -18.45 9.10
CA LEU A 131 -9.97 -19.77 8.84
C LEU A 131 -9.21 -20.87 9.58
N ALA A 132 -7.88 -20.75 9.62
CA ALA A 132 -7.01 -21.68 10.33
C ALA A 132 -5.67 -21.04 10.69
N ILE A 133 -5.12 -21.37 11.84
CA ILE A 133 -3.75 -21.05 12.25
C ILE A 133 -3.06 -22.37 12.55
N ASP A 134 -1.95 -22.66 11.86
CA ASP A 134 -1.08 -23.79 12.13
C ASP A 134 0.23 -23.26 12.72
N ALA A 135 0.34 -23.32 14.05
CA ALA A 135 1.52 -22.86 14.78
C ALA A 135 2.75 -23.76 14.56
N ALA A 136 2.55 -25.04 14.21
CA ALA A 136 3.64 -25.95 13.95
C ALA A 136 4.23 -25.75 12.55
N ALA A 137 3.37 -25.56 11.55
CA ALA A 137 3.78 -25.25 10.18
C ALA A 137 4.12 -23.76 9.98
N LEU A 138 3.82 -22.90 10.97
CA LEU A 138 3.94 -21.44 10.88
C LEU A 138 3.18 -20.88 9.68
N THR A 139 1.91 -21.24 9.55
CA THR A 139 1.02 -20.76 8.50
C THR A 139 -0.31 -20.26 9.06
N VAL A 140 -0.93 -19.33 8.36
CA VAL A 140 -2.30 -18.88 8.59
C VAL A 140 -3.08 -18.90 7.29
N ARG A 141 -4.32 -19.43 7.32
CA ARG A 141 -5.29 -19.29 6.24
C ARG A 141 -6.37 -18.31 6.66
N CYS A 142 -6.62 -17.30 5.85
CA CYS A 142 -7.62 -16.28 6.12
C CYS A 142 -8.35 -15.85 4.85
N GLU A 143 -9.51 -15.25 5.01
CA GLU A 143 -10.25 -14.60 3.92
C GLU A 143 -9.55 -13.32 3.50
N ALA A 144 -9.57 -13.02 2.20
CA ALA A 144 -8.78 -11.95 1.59
C ALA A 144 -9.19 -10.52 1.99
N GLY A 145 -10.43 -10.34 2.43
CA GLY A 145 -10.94 -9.03 2.89
C GLY A 145 -10.55 -8.65 4.31
N ILE A 146 -9.92 -9.55 5.09
CA ILE A 146 -9.46 -9.24 6.43
C ILE A 146 -8.42 -8.12 6.41
N TYR A 147 -8.52 -7.17 7.34
CA TYR A 147 -7.51 -6.14 7.52
C TYR A 147 -6.27 -6.67 8.24
N TRP A 148 -5.09 -6.20 7.86
CA TRP A 148 -3.84 -6.63 8.46
C TRP A 148 -3.78 -6.46 9.98
N HIS A 149 -4.35 -5.38 10.52
CA HIS A 149 -4.38 -5.18 11.98
C HIS A 149 -5.24 -6.21 12.69
N LEU A 150 -6.37 -6.64 12.10
CA LEU A 150 -7.22 -7.68 12.67
C LEU A 150 -6.53 -9.05 12.60
N LEU A 151 -5.90 -9.36 11.47
CA LEU A 151 -5.10 -10.58 11.35
C LEU A 151 -3.95 -10.60 12.38
N ALA A 152 -3.24 -9.48 12.55
CA ALA A 152 -2.18 -9.37 13.54
C ALA A 152 -2.69 -9.56 14.98
N GLU A 153 -3.88 -9.05 15.30
CA GLU A 153 -4.51 -9.24 16.61
C GLU A 153 -4.81 -10.72 16.88
N GLU A 154 -5.41 -11.43 15.91
CA GLU A 154 -5.68 -12.86 16.04
C GLU A 154 -4.40 -13.68 16.20
N LEU A 155 -3.38 -13.41 15.37
CA LEU A 155 -2.09 -14.10 15.47
C LEU A 155 -1.41 -13.87 16.83
N ARG A 156 -1.46 -12.66 17.37
CA ARG A 156 -0.82 -12.33 18.65
C ARG A 156 -1.48 -12.99 19.86
N ARG A 157 -2.75 -13.31 19.77
CA ARG A 157 -3.42 -14.12 20.82
C ARG A 157 -2.80 -15.51 20.93
N GLU A 158 -2.27 -16.04 19.83
CA GLU A 158 -1.59 -17.34 19.75
C GLU A 158 -0.05 -17.21 19.91
N GLY A 159 0.48 -16.04 20.25
CA GLY A 159 1.92 -15.80 20.36
C GLY A 159 2.64 -15.78 19.01
N LEU A 160 1.92 -15.50 17.93
CA LEU A 160 2.40 -15.47 16.55
C LEU A 160 2.31 -14.06 15.96
N ASP A 161 2.95 -13.84 14.82
CA ASP A 161 2.91 -12.57 14.08
C ASP A 161 3.12 -12.83 12.57
N TYR A 162 2.76 -11.86 11.73
CA TYR A 162 3.10 -11.88 10.31
C TYR A 162 4.61 -11.66 10.09
N LEU A 163 5.13 -11.99 8.92
CA LEU A 163 6.51 -11.71 8.55
C LEU A 163 6.66 -10.28 8.01
N SER A 164 5.87 -9.94 7.01
CA SER A 164 5.84 -8.62 6.37
C SER A 164 4.39 -8.23 6.12
N ALA A 165 4.05 -6.99 6.44
CA ALA A 165 2.74 -6.40 6.22
C ALA A 165 2.94 -4.95 5.75
N PRO A 166 2.01 -4.36 5.00
CA PRO A 166 2.17 -2.98 4.57
C PRO A 166 2.22 -2.02 5.77
N LEU A 167 2.87 -0.88 5.60
CA LEU A 167 2.90 0.16 6.65
C LEU A 167 1.49 0.56 7.09
N ASN A 168 0.55 0.62 6.14
CA ASN A 168 -0.84 0.88 6.42
C ASN A 168 -1.59 -0.42 6.73
N MET A 169 -1.69 -0.74 8.00
CA MET A 169 -2.32 -1.96 8.51
C MET A 169 -3.85 -1.98 8.41
N THR A 170 -4.49 -0.90 7.93
CA THR A 170 -5.93 -0.87 7.61
C THR A 170 -6.22 -1.32 6.17
N SER A 171 -5.20 -1.72 5.41
CA SER A 171 -5.38 -2.40 4.13
C SER A 171 -5.85 -3.85 4.33
N SER A 172 -6.61 -4.37 3.38
CA SER A 172 -6.98 -5.78 3.36
C SER A 172 -5.83 -6.65 2.85
N VAL A 173 -5.77 -7.89 3.33
CA VAL A 173 -4.72 -8.85 2.95
C VAL A 173 -4.73 -9.06 1.43
N GLY A 174 -5.87 -9.41 0.84
CA GLY A 174 -5.96 -9.64 -0.61
C GLY A 174 -5.64 -8.40 -1.45
N GLY A 175 -6.10 -7.20 -1.02
CA GLY A 175 -5.75 -5.95 -1.68
C GLY A 175 -4.25 -5.66 -1.64
N THR A 176 -3.60 -5.97 -0.52
CA THR A 176 -2.14 -5.86 -0.39
C THR A 176 -1.40 -6.81 -1.32
N LEU A 177 -1.80 -8.09 -1.39
CA LEU A 177 -1.17 -9.05 -2.28
C LEU A 177 -1.32 -8.68 -3.76
N GLY A 178 -2.44 -8.04 -4.11
CA GLY A 178 -2.68 -7.53 -5.45
C GLY A 178 -1.72 -6.43 -5.89
N VAL A 179 -1.05 -5.73 -4.95
CA VAL A 179 -0.10 -4.63 -5.24
C VAL A 179 1.30 -4.83 -4.66
N GLY A 180 1.51 -5.85 -3.80
CA GLY A 180 2.81 -6.23 -3.24
C GLY A 180 2.90 -6.06 -1.73
N GLY A 181 2.71 -4.88 -1.18
CA GLY A 181 2.84 -4.55 0.25
C GLY A 181 4.28 -4.44 0.73
N ILE A 182 4.72 -3.22 0.99
CA ILE A 182 6.09 -2.91 1.43
C ILE A 182 6.08 -2.34 2.84
N ASP A 183 7.02 -2.79 3.67
CA ASP A 183 7.24 -2.28 5.02
C ASP A 183 8.73 -2.28 5.40
N VAL A 184 9.03 -1.98 6.69
CA VAL A 184 10.40 -1.99 7.20
C VAL A 184 11.08 -3.37 7.12
N ASN A 185 10.31 -4.46 7.08
CA ASN A 185 10.83 -5.81 6.99
C ASN A 185 11.13 -6.23 5.55
N SER A 186 10.67 -5.47 4.55
CA SER A 186 10.84 -5.81 3.13
C SER A 186 12.31 -5.88 2.71
N ALA A 187 13.17 -5.13 3.38
CA ALA A 187 14.62 -5.22 3.20
C ALA A 187 15.21 -6.60 3.55
N ARG A 188 14.54 -7.37 4.39
CA ARG A 188 15.00 -8.71 4.83
C ARG A 188 14.17 -9.84 4.27
N LEU A 189 12.87 -9.64 4.17
CA LEU A 189 11.90 -10.70 3.97
C LEU A 189 11.17 -10.62 2.62
N GLY A 190 11.43 -9.58 1.83
CA GLY A 190 10.64 -9.27 0.65
C GLY A 190 9.33 -8.55 1.00
N CYS A 191 8.48 -8.34 0.02
CA CYS A 191 7.18 -7.71 0.24
C CYS A 191 6.17 -8.68 0.88
N SER A 192 5.02 -8.17 1.28
CA SER A 192 3.96 -9.00 1.88
C SER A 192 3.48 -10.10 0.94
N ALA A 193 3.48 -9.83 -0.36
CA ALA A 193 3.11 -10.79 -1.39
C ALA A 193 4.06 -12.01 -1.45
N ASP A 194 5.34 -11.83 -1.11
CA ASP A 194 6.32 -12.93 -1.05
C ASP A 194 6.05 -13.92 0.10
N GLN A 195 5.13 -13.59 1.00
CA GLN A 195 4.75 -14.44 2.12
C GLN A 195 3.58 -15.36 1.78
N ALA A 196 2.94 -15.17 0.62
CA ALA A 196 1.85 -16.03 0.17
C ALA A 196 2.37 -17.42 -0.23
N LEU A 197 1.70 -18.47 0.28
CA LEU A 197 1.99 -19.87 -0.02
C LEU A 197 0.95 -20.45 -0.98
N ALA A 198 -0.31 -20.05 -0.82
CA ALA A 198 -1.42 -20.47 -1.66
C ALA A 198 -2.54 -19.42 -1.63
N LEU A 199 -3.35 -19.41 -2.67
CA LEU A 199 -4.50 -18.56 -2.80
C LEU A 199 -5.71 -19.36 -3.26
N GLN A 200 -6.90 -19.01 -2.80
CA GLN A 200 -8.13 -19.31 -3.49
C GLN A 200 -8.51 -18.09 -4.33
N VAL A 201 -8.72 -18.29 -5.60
CA VAL A 201 -8.99 -17.23 -6.59
C VAL A 201 -10.27 -17.56 -7.33
N VAL A 202 -11.13 -16.57 -7.52
CA VAL A 202 -12.21 -16.65 -8.49
C VAL A 202 -11.73 -15.99 -9.79
N THR A 203 -11.62 -16.79 -10.86
CA THR A 203 -11.19 -16.30 -12.18
C THR A 203 -12.20 -15.29 -12.75
N PRO A 204 -11.83 -14.47 -13.73
CA PRO A 204 -12.78 -13.55 -14.37
C PRO A 204 -14.00 -14.25 -14.98
N THR A 205 -13.88 -15.55 -15.34
CA THR A 205 -14.97 -16.40 -15.84
C THR A 205 -15.81 -17.05 -14.73
N GLY A 206 -15.47 -16.79 -13.46
CA GLY A 206 -16.22 -17.25 -12.31
C GLY A 206 -15.87 -18.66 -11.82
N GLU A 207 -14.73 -19.23 -12.21
CA GLU A 207 -14.24 -20.50 -11.68
C GLU A 207 -13.51 -20.24 -10.35
N ILE A 208 -13.77 -21.09 -9.35
CA ILE A 208 -13.07 -21.06 -8.07
C ILE A 208 -11.87 -22.00 -8.17
N VAL A 209 -10.66 -21.48 -8.02
CA VAL A 209 -9.41 -22.22 -8.22
C VAL A 209 -8.50 -22.04 -7.00
N GLU A 210 -8.01 -23.14 -6.44
CA GLU A 210 -6.87 -23.12 -5.51
C GLU A 210 -5.58 -23.07 -6.33
N CYS A 211 -4.66 -22.16 -5.98
CA CYS A 211 -3.41 -22.00 -6.70
C CYS A 211 -2.23 -21.72 -5.75
N SER A 212 -1.05 -22.16 -6.17
CA SER A 212 0.23 -22.01 -5.46
C SER A 212 1.39 -22.09 -6.45
N ASP A 213 2.64 -22.03 -5.98
CA ASP A 213 3.80 -22.28 -6.85
C ASP A 213 3.82 -23.70 -7.45
N GLY A 214 3.16 -24.68 -6.78
CA GLY A 214 3.11 -26.06 -7.23
C GLY A 214 1.84 -26.47 -7.99
N GLU A 215 0.76 -25.68 -7.87
CA GLU A 215 -0.53 -25.97 -8.46
C GLU A 215 -1.12 -24.69 -9.08
N HIS A 216 -1.52 -24.77 -10.35
CA HIS A 216 -1.97 -23.59 -11.10
C HIS A 216 -0.99 -22.39 -10.97
N ALA A 217 0.31 -22.68 -11.02
CA ALA A 217 1.39 -21.72 -10.76
C ALA A 217 1.30 -20.44 -11.61
N GLU A 218 0.86 -20.58 -12.85
CA GLU A 218 0.70 -19.43 -13.75
C GLU A 218 -0.40 -18.47 -13.25
N LEU A 219 -1.53 -18.98 -12.74
CA LEU A 219 -2.58 -18.17 -12.14
C LEU A 219 -2.08 -17.50 -10.86
N PHE A 220 -1.42 -18.27 -9.99
CA PHE A 220 -0.84 -17.77 -8.75
C PHE A 220 0.08 -16.57 -9.00
N GLN A 221 1.02 -16.70 -9.93
CA GLN A 221 1.98 -15.66 -10.30
C GLN A 221 1.33 -14.46 -10.99
N ARG A 222 0.22 -14.63 -11.71
CA ARG A 222 -0.48 -13.53 -12.38
C ARG A 222 -1.39 -12.73 -11.44
N VAL A 223 -1.92 -13.37 -10.41
CA VAL A 223 -2.85 -12.71 -9.46
C VAL A 223 -2.09 -11.90 -8.42
N ILE A 224 -0.95 -12.39 -7.95
CA ILE A 224 -0.03 -11.63 -7.08
C ILE A 224 0.57 -10.47 -7.88
N LEU A 225 0.55 -9.26 -7.32
CA LEU A 225 0.90 -7.99 -8.01
C LEU A 225 0.13 -7.75 -9.33
N GLY A 226 -0.97 -8.47 -9.53
CA GLY A 226 -1.79 -8.42 -10.75
C GLY A 226 -2.87 -7.35 -10.75
N TYR A 227 -2.94 -6.49 -9.73
CA TYR A 227 -3.93 -5.40 -9.59
C TYR A 227 -5.39 -5.84 -9.80
N GLY A 228 -5.68 -7.11 -9.46
CA GLY A 228 -7.00 -7.71 -9.66
C GLY A 228 -7.39 -7.89 -11.13
N GLN A 229 -6.42 -7.91 -12.06
CA GLN A 229 -6.70 -8.06 -13.50
C GLN A 229 -7.04 -9.50 -13.90
N PHE A 230 -6.52 -10.49 -13.17
CA PHE A 230 -6.57 -11.92 -13.54
C PHE A 230 -7.45 -12.76 -12.64
N GLY A 231 -8.03 -12.19 -11.59
CA GLY A 231 -8.92 -12.88 -10.67
C GLY A 231 -9.14 -12.12 -9.38
N VAL A 232 -10.11 -12.57 -8.62
CA VAL A 232 -10.44 -12.04 -7.29
C VAL A 232 -9.93 -13.01 -6.24
N ILE A 233 -8.99 -12.57 -5.41
CA ILE A 233 -8.50 -13.37 -4.28
C ILE A 233 -9.61 -13.44 -3.23
N THR A 234 -9.99 -14.65 -2.83
CA THR A 234 -11.00 -14.91 -1.80
C THR A 234 -10.41 -15.44 -0.51
N GLU A 235 -9.37 -16.27 -0.59
CA GLU A 235 -8.65 -16.75 0.57
C GLU A 235 -7.14 -16.73 0.32
N VAL A 236 -6.38 -16.63 1.41
CA VAL A 236 -4.91 -16.54 1.38
C VAL A 236 -4.33 -17.46 2.45
N THR A 237 -3.32 -18.23 2.09
CA THR A 237 -2.44 -18.90 3.05
C THR A 237 -1.11 -18.17 3.11
N LEU A 238 -0.75 -17.64 4.28
CA LEU A 238 0.47 -16.86 4.51
C LEU A 238 1.44 -17.58 5.43
N ARG A 239 2.73 -17.33 5.23
CA ARG A 239 3.76 -17.64 6.24
C ARG A 239 3.62 -16.69 7.42
N ILE A 240 3.79 -17.21 8.62
CA ILE A 240 3.83 -16.45 9.87
C ILE A 240 5.08 -16.84 10.66
N ARG A 241 5.27 -16.21 11.81
CA ARG A 241 6.42 -16.45 12.70
C ARG A 241 5.98 -16.37 14.16
N PRO A 242 6.79 -16.86 15.12
CA PRO A 242 6.61 -16.52 16.50
C PRO A 242 6.65 -14.99 16.71
N TYR A 243 5.78 -14.50 17.57
CA TYR A 243 5.76 -13.09 17.92
C TYR A 243 7.07 -12.68 18.58
N THR A 244 7.65 -11.62 18.10
CA THR A 244 8.87 -11.06 18.65
C THR A 244 8.71 -9.54 18.77
N PRO A 245 8.92 -8.96 19.97
CA PRO A 245 8.84 -7.53 20.15
C PRO A 245 9.80 -6.79 19.21
N LEU A 246 9.31 -5.70 18.62
CA LEU A 246 10.07 -4.86 17.73
C LEU A 246 10.47 -3.57 18.46
N ARG A 247 11.69 -3.11 18.32
CA ARG A 247 12.12 -1.79 18.77
C ARG A 247 12.48 -0.91 17.60
N MET A 248 12.10 0.36 17.67
CA MET A 248 12.39 1.37 16.67
C MET A 248 13.51 2.26 17.16
N HIS A 249 14.46 2.56 16.26
CA HIS A 249 15.54 3.51 16.50
C HIS A 249 15.54 4.53 15.37
N TYR A 250 15.73 5.79 15.71
CA TYR A 250 15.73 6.89 14.77
C TYR A 250 17.11 7.53 14.75
N TYR A 251 17.65 7.70 13.56
CA TYR A 251 18.93 8.32 13.34
C TYR A 251 18.79 9.47 12.36
N TYR A 252 19.34 10.61 12.73
CA TYR A 252 19.28 11.81 11.93
C TYR A 252 20.55 11.99 11.10
N TYR A 253 20.36 12.46 9.87
CA TYR A 253 21.45 12.77 8.94
C TYR A 253 21.20 14.14 8.30
N SER A 254 22.27 14.94 8.19
CA SER A 254 22.29 16.16 7.40
C SER A 254 22.59 15.92 5.92
N SER A 255 22.98 14.70 5.54
CA SER A 255 23.32 14.30 4.19
C SER A 255 22.44 13.12 3.75
N LEU A 256 21.67 13.31 2.68
CA LEU A 256 20.87 12.26 2.05
C LEU A 256 21.76 11.08 1.61
N ARG A 257 22.88 11.36 0.98
CA ARG A 257 23.83 10.34 0.51
C ARG A 257 24.29 9.42 1.66
N THR A 258 24.72 10.01 2.78
CA THR A 258 25.15 9.23 3.96
C THR A 258 23.99 8.41 4.55
N ALA A 259 22.77 8.97 4.58
CA ALA A 259 21.61 8.25 5.08
C ALA A 259 21.26 7.04 4.20
N ILE A 260 21.33 7.18 2.87
CA ILE A 260 21.09 6.10 1.91
C ILE A 260 22.20 5.04 1.98
N GLU A 261 23.47 5.45 2.09
CA GLU A 261 24.58 4.50 2.26
C GLU A 261 24.40 3.65 3.52
N ASP A 262 23.94 4.25 4.62
CA ASP A 262 23.67 3.52 5.86
C ASP A 262 22.41 2.63 5.74
N LEU A 263 21.35 3.07 5.03
CA LEU A 263 20.22 2.21 4.70
C LEU A 263 20.66 0.98 3.89
N GLN A 264 21.45 1.18 2.85
CA GLN A 264 21.99 0.09 2.03
C GLN A 264 22.93 -0.85 2.81
N LEU A 265 23.68 -0.31 3.78
CA LEU A 265 24.51 -1.12 4.65
C LEU A 265 23.67 -2.04 5.55
N LEU A 266 22.57 -1.53 6.10
CA LEU A 266 21.63 -2.33 6.88
C LEU A 266 21.01 -3.45 6.05
N ASP A 267 20.55 -3.10 4.86
CA ASP A 267 19.87 -4.03 3.96
C ASP A 267 20.79 -5.15 3.46
N ARG A 268 22.07 -4.87 3.26
CA ARG A 268 23.08 -5.86 2.82
C ARG A 268 23.52 -6.82 3.91
N ASN A 269 23.22 -6.51 5.16
CA ASN A 269 23.65 -7.32 6.27
C ASN A 269 22.62 -8.38 6.63
N ASP A 270 22.64 -9.51 5.93
CA ASP A 270 21.76 -10.66 6.18
C ASP A 270 21.84 -11.21 7.62
N ALA A 271 22.90 -10.87 8.36
CA ALA A 271 23.06 -11.26 9.76
C ALA A 271 22.48 -10.24 10.74
N SER A 272 22.02 -9.08 10.26
CA SER A 272 21.43 -8.04 11.07
C SER A 272 19.94 -8.31 11.28
N ASP A 273 19.49 -8.18 12.53
CA ASP A 273 18.06 -8.23 12.86
C ASP A 273 17.36 -6.89 12.60
N TYR A 274 17.98 -6.01 11.80
CA TYR A 274 17.52 -4.67 11.50
C TYR A 274 16.98 -4.55 10.08
N SER A 275 15.95 -3.76 9.97
CA SER A 275 15.43 -3.22 8.71
C SER A 275 15.32 -1.71 8.84
N GLY A 276 15.38 -0.97 7.75
CA GLY A 276 15.34 0.48 7.80
C GLY A 276 14.42 1.11 6.78
N ILE A 277 13.81 2.21 7.19
CA ILE A 277 13.12 3.16 6.31
C ILE A 277 13.77 4.52 6.50
N LEU A 278 14.16 5.14 5.42
CA LEU A 278 14.61 6.52 5.40
C LEU A 278 13.41 7.44 5.13
N THR A 279 13.30 8.51 5.90
CA THR A 279 12.23 9.49 5.74
C THR A 279 12.79 10.91 5.80
N ILE A 280 12.10 11.88 5.20
CA ILE A 280 12.37 13.30 5.39
C ILE A 280 11.79 13.78 6.72
N MET A 281 12.52 14.63 7.40
CA MET A 281 12.33 14.93 8.81
C MET A 281 11.15 15.82 9.15
N ASP A 282 10.81 16.81 8.34
CA ASP A 282 9.80 17.81 8.71
C ASP A 282 8.36 17.24 8.77
N CYS A 283 8.11 16.15 8.05
CA CYS A 283 6.80 15.52 7.98
C CYS A 283 6.75 14.09 8.51
N ALA A 284 7.85 13.35 8.39
CA ALA A 284 7.90 11.91 8.67
C ALA A 284 7.69 11.54 10.13
N VAL A 285 8.02 12.44 11.03
CA VAL A 285 7.77 12.26 12.46
C VAL A 285 6.29 12.01 12.73
N ASN A 286 5.41 12.66 11.98
CA ASN A 286 3.97 12.51 12.12
C ASN A 286 3.43 11.16 11.67
N LEU A 287 4.12 10.48 10.76
CA LEU A 287 3.69 9.21 10.20
C LEU A 287 4.26 8.00 10.94
N LEU A 288 5.47 8.16 11.48
CA LEU A 288 6.16 7.06 12.18
C LEU A 288 5.95 7.10 13.70
N VAL A 289 5.49 8.23 14.22
CA VAL A 289 5.30 8.47 15.64
C VAL A 289 3.89 9.00 15.87
N ALA A 290 2.99 8.19 16.43
CA ALA A 290 1.71 8.67 16.90
C ALA A 290 1.75 8.98 18.38
N PHE A 291 1.08 10.03 18.73
CA PHE A 291 0.93 10.48 20.10
C PHE A 291 -0.49 10.19 20.59
N ASP A 292 -0.61 9.95 21.87
CA ASP A 292 -1.88 9.75 22.56
C ASP A 292 -2.68 11.05 22.72
N SER A 293 -2.03 12.20 22.49
CA SER A 293 -2.68 13.51 22.53
C SER A 293 -2.00 14.55 21.63
N ASP A 294 -2.79 15.51 21.12
CA ASP A 294 -2.30 16.62 20.30
C ASP A 294 -1.31 17.52 21.07
N ALA A 295 -1.45 17.63 22.39
CA ALA A 295 -0.54 18.40 23.22
C ALA A 295 0.87 17.78 23.26
N ARG A 296 0.96 16.43 23.35
CA ARG A 296 2.24 15.71 23.32
C ARG A 296 2.87 15.78 21.93
N GLU A 297 2.08 15.68 20.87
CA GLU A 297 2.55 15.86 19.51
C GLU A 297 3.12 17.26 19.29
N ALA A 298 2.42 18.31 19.72
CA ALA A 298 2.88 19.69 19.60
C ALA A 298 4.18 19.93 20.40
N ALA A 299 4.26 19.43 21.63
CA ALA A 299 5.46 19.53 22.45
C ALA A 299 6.66 18.77 21.81
N PHE A 300 6.40 17.62 21.21
CA PHE A 300 7.41 16.86 20.49
C PHE A 300 7.90 17.63 19.26
N LYS A 301 7.00 18.15 18.44
CA LYS A 301 7.35 18.96 17.25
C LYS A 301 8.20 20.17 17.64
N ALA A 302 7.81 20.91 18.65
CA ALA A 302 8.55 22.08 19.11
C ALA A 302 9.99 21.72 19.58
N ASN A 303 10.14 20.64 20.35
CA ASN A 303 11.44 20.13 20.77
C ASN A 303 12.29 19.65 19.57
N TRP A 304 11.66 18.99 18.62
CA TRP A 304 12.28 18.51 17.41
C TRP A 304 12.80 19.66 16.54
N GLU A 305 11.97 20.65 16.23
CA GLU A 305 12.35 21.84 15.47
C GLU A 305 13.52 22.59 16.11
N GLN A 306 13.52 22.71 17.45
CA GLN A 306 14.62 23.35 18.18
C GLN A 306 15.93 22.61 17.98
N ARG A 307 15.93 21.29 18.00
CA ARG A 307 17.12 20.45 17.80
C ARG A 307 17.61 20.46 16.36
N LEU A 308 16.71 20.56 15.40
CA LEU A 308 17.05 20.54 13.98
C LEU A 308 17.62 21.86 13.48
N ARG A 309 17.39 22.99 14.15
CA ARG A 309 17.90 24.32 13.76
C ARG A 309 19.42 24.39 13.55
N GLY A 310 20.17 23.43 14.08
CA GLY A 310 21.63 23.35 13.91
C GLY A 310 22.10 22.52 12.72
N TYR A 311 21.19 21.85 11.99
CA TYR A 311 21.54 20.83 10.98
C TYR A 311 21.21 21.23 9.53
N GLY A 312 20.75 22.47 9.29
CA GLY A 312 20.43 22.96 7.95
C GLY A 312 18.96 22.82 7.57
N GLU A 313 18.64 23.15 6.34
CA GLU A 313 17.28 23.31 5.84
C GLU A 313 16.51 21.99 5.68
N PHE A 314 17.24 20.87 5.56
CA PHE A 314 16.68 19.52 5.42
C PHE A 314 17.47 18.50 6.23
N GLY A 315 16.75 17.68 6.95
CA GLY A 315 17.28 16.52 7.64
C GLY A 315 16.59 15.23 7.20
N PHE A 316 17.27 14.13 7.35
CA PHE A 316 16.79 12.80 7.02
C PHE A 316 16.85 11.92 8.27
N ALA A 317 15.76 11.21 8.55
CA ALA A 317 15.72 10.25 9.63
C ALA A 317 15.74 8.83 9.06
N LEU A 318 16.70 8.04 9.46
CA LEU A 318 16.70 6.61 9.29
C LEU A 318 15.97 5.98 10.48
N CYS A 319 14.83 5.39 10.23
CA CYS A 319 14.07 4.61 11.18
C CYS A 319 14.50 3.15 11.06
N MET A 320 15.06 2.60 12.14
CA MET A 320 15.49 1.21 12.20
C MET A 320 14.58 0.41 13.11
N ALA A 321 14.09 -0.72 12.61
CA ALA A 321 13.32 -1.69 13.38
C ALA A 321 14.18 -2.93 13.69
N GLY A 322 14.30 -3.29 14.95
CA GLY A 322 15.06 -4.45 15.40
C GLY A 322 14.24 -5.43 16.23
N HIS A 323 14.36 -6.72 15.95
CA HIS A 323 13.74 -7.80 16.72
C HIS A 323 14.62 -8.18 17.91
N TYR A 324 14.16 -7.91 19.11
CA TYR A 324 14.97 -7.97 20.32
C TYR A 324 15.28 -9.36 20.86
N ALA A 325 14.46 -10.35 20.52
CA ALA A 325 14.49 -11.64 21.19
C ALA A 325 15.40 -12.68 20.51
N LEU A 326 15.91 -12.44 19.31
CA LEU A 326 16.55 -13.48 18.54
C LEU A 326 18.08 -13.48 18.61
N ARG A 327 18.75 -12.36 18.88
CA ARG A 327 20.22 -12.28 19.07
C ARG A 327 20.62 -11.07 19.88
N PRO A 328 21.67 -11.17 20.74
CA PRO A 328 22.30 -9.98 21.28
C PRO A 328 22.80 -9.13 20.11
N TRP A 329 22.53 -7.84 20.17
CA TRP A 329 23.00 -6.86 19.20
C TRP A 329 24.47 -7.11 18.88
N ARG A 330 24.81 -7.18 17.62
CA ARG A 330 26.21 -7.07 17.22
C ARG A 330 26.61 -5.60 17.47
N ILE A 331 27.15 -5.37 18.64
CA ILE A 331 27.59 -4.05 19.14
C ILE A 331 28.44 -3.32 18.10
N SER A 332 29.18 -4.06 17.26
CA SER A 332 30.02 -3.51 16.20
C SER A 332 29.27 -2.74 15.11
N GLU A 333 28.07 -3.19 14.72
CA GLU A 333 27.29 -2.53 13.66
C GLU A 333 26.56 -1.32 14.21
N ALA A 334 25.93 -1.46 15.36
CA ALA A 334 25.34 -0.33 16.07
C ALA A 334 26.40 0.72 16.40
N ALA A 335 27.62 0.33 16.77
CA ALA A 335 28.72 1.25 17.01
C ALA A 335 29.23 1.92 15.73
N TYR A 336 29.25 1.22 14.60
CA TYR A 336 29.62 1.80 13.30
C TYR A 336 28.59 2.85 12.87
N LEU A 337 27.33 2.50 12.91
CA LEU A 337 26.24 3.42 12.65
C LEU A 337 26.27 4.61 13.61
N LEU A 338 26.50 4.40 14.91
CA LEU A 338 26.66 5.44 15.93
C LEU A 338 27.84 6.36 15.67
N ARG A 339 28.95 5.90 15.10
CA ARG A 339 30.14 6.71 14.78
C ARG A 339 29.92 7.61 13.56
N ARG A 340 29.11 7.19 12.61
CA ARG A 340 28.78 7.99 11.40
C ARG A 340 27.67 9.01 11.64
N LYS A 341 26.97 8.95 12.75
CA LYS A 341 25.78 9.72 13.03
C LYS A 341 26.05 10.97 13.81
N GLN A 342 25.32 12.00 13.45
CA GLN A 342 25.38 13.28 14.13
C GLN A 342 24.41 13.36 15.31
N ALA A 343 23.34 12.56 15.34
CA ALA A 343 22.41 12.52 16.46
C ALA A 343 21.63 11.21 16.54
N VAL A 344 21.47 10.71 17.76
CA VAL A 344 20.50 9.68 18.14
C VAL A 344 19.51 10.35 19.08
N PHE A 345 18.21 10.17 18.84
CA PHE A 345 17.18 10.74 19.69
C PHE A 345 16.76 9.73 20.76
N PRO A 346 17.30 9.84 21.99
CA PRO A 346 17.03 8.87 23.06
C PRO A 346 15.57 8.88 23.53
N GLU A 347 14.85 9.97 23.34
CA GLU A 347 13.41 10.10 23.64
C GLU A 347 12.56 9.14 22.82
N PHE A 348 12.97 8.71 21.65
CA PHE A 348 12.29 7.69 20.86
C PHE A 348 12.48 6.27 21.40
N ARG A 349 13.30 6.11 22.43
CA ARG A 349 13.46 4.85 23.16
C ARG A 349 12.50 4.75 24.34
N ARG A 350 11.61 5.73 24.53
CA ARG A 350 10.69 5.76 25.66
C ARG A 350 9.49 4.84 25.44
N PRO A 351 8.92 4.34 26.55
CA PRO A 351 7.73 3.48 26.54
C PRO A 351 6.48 4.10 25.89
N GLU A 352 6.46 5.42 25.68
CA GLU A 352 5.33 6.12 25.04
C GLU A 352 5.10 5.65 23.60
N PHE A 353 6.15 5.15 22.95
CA PHE A 353 6.09 4.56 21.62
C PHE A 353 5.94 3.04 21.66
N HIS A 354 6.07 2.48 22.85
CA HIS A 354 6.08 1.05 23.08
C HIS A 354 5.34 0.80 24.38
N ARG A 355 4.20 0.19 24.36
CA ARG A 355 3.57 -0.33 25.56
C ARG A 355 4.49 -1.41 26.12
N ASP A 356 4.94 -1.25 27.34
CA ASP A 356 5.86 -2.18 28.01
C ASP A 356 7.21 -2.43 27.26
N GLY A 357 7.67 -1.43 26.50
CA GLY A 357 8.85 -1.57 25.66
C GLY A 357 8.63 -2.41 24.40
N ARG A 358 7.38 -2.71 24.05
CA ARG A 358 6.95 -3.46 22.87
C ARG A 358 6.29 -2.53 21.87
N MET A 359 6.50 -2.77 20.60
CA MET A 359 5.84 -2.03 19.54
C MET A 359 4.45 -2.61 19.25
N GLU A 360 3.65 -2.86 20.30
CA GLU A 360 2.32 -3.44 20.18
C GLU A 360 1.35 -2.52 19.45
N ASP A 361 1.57 -1.21 19.55
CA ASP A 361 0.70 -0.20 19.00
C ASP A 361 1.14 0.37 17.66
N ARG A 362 2.19 -0.20 17.00
CA ARG A 362 2.62 0.24 15.67
C ARG A 362 1.46 0.34 14.71
N THR A 363 0.56 -0.62 14.76
CA THR A 363 -0.65 -0.71 13.93
C THR A 363 -1.61 0.43 14.21
N VAL A 364 -1.88 0.69 15.50
CA VAL A 364 -2.79 1.77 15.95
C VAL A 364 -2.16 3.12 15.69
N VAL A 365 -0.90 3.25 16.05
CA VAL A 365 -0.07 4.45 15.90
C VAL A 365 -0.03 4.87 14.44
N PHE A 366 0.34 3.96 13.55
CA PHE A 366 0.45 4.24 12.13
C PHE A 366 -0.93 4.49 11.50
N SER A 367 -1.93 3.68 11.84
CA SER A 367 -3.29 3.87 11.33
C SER A 367 -3.88 5.21 11.78
N ARG A 368 -3.68 5.65 13.02
CA ARG A 368 -4.11 6.99 13.48
C ARG A 368 -3.40 8.10 12.72
N ALA A 369 -2.09 8.00 12.53
CA ALA A 369 -1.32 8.97 11.76
C ALA A 369 -1.81 9.04 10.31
N VAL A 370 -1.98 7.90 9.66
CA VAL A 370 -2.50 7.79 8.30
C VAL A 370 -3.89 8.41 8.20
N TRP A 371 -4.84 8.04 9.06
CA TRP A 371 -6.19 8.60 9.02
C TRP A 371 -6.23 10.08 9.36
N LYS A 372 -5.42 10.53 10.31
CA LYS A 372 -5.30 11.95 10.64
C LYS A 372 -4.78 12.76 9.44
N HIS A 373 -3.85 12.19 8.68
CA HIS A 373 -3.22 12.88 7.56
C HIS A 373 -3.87 12.57 6.19
N TRP A 374 -4.44 11.37 6.00
CA TRP A 374 -5.03 10.96 4.72
C TRP A 374 -6.54 11.17 4.64
N GLY A 375 -7.26 11.05 5.76
CA GLY A 375 -8.73 11.07 5.78
C GLY A 375 -9.39 12.38 5.36
N SER A 376 -8.65 13.48 5.34
CA SER A 376 -9.17 14.82 5.01
C SER A 376 -8.59 15.43 3.74
N ARG A 377 -7.76 14.70 2.95
CA ARG A 377 -6.90 15.33 1.94
C ARG A 377 -6.86 14.54 0.65
N ASN A 378 -6.71 15.27 -0.45
CA ASN A 378 -6.37 14.67 -1.74
C ASN A 378 -4.89 14.30 -1.74
N MET A 379 -4.57 13.06 -2.06
CA MET A 379 -3.19 12.57 -2.05
C MET A 379 -2.91 11.65 -3.25
N VAL A 380 -1.70 11.75 -3.78
CA VAL A 380 -1.11 10.78 -4.69
C VAL A 380 0.27 10.42 -4.19
N ILE A 381 0.68 9.20 -4.41
CA ILE A 381 1.98 8.71 -3.95
C ILE A 381 2.69 8.08 -5.15
N PRO A 382 3.35 8.88 -6.00
CA PRO A 382 4.23 8.31 -7.01
C PRO A 382 5.47 7.70 -6.36
N ASP A 383 6.00 6.69 -6.96
CA ASP A 383 7.20 6.02 -6.50
C ASP A 383 8.17 5.74 -7.66
N LEU A 384 9.42 5.50 -7.31
CA LEU A 384 10.47 5.02 -8.21
C LEU A 384 11.23 3.90 -7.52
N ALA A 385 11.46 2.81 -8.22
CA ALA A 385 12.32 1.72 -7.77
C ALA A 385 13.53 1.59 -8.70
N THR A 386 14.72 1.56 -8.11
CA THR A 386 15.99 1.52 -8.86
C THR A 386 16.96 0.53 -8.24
N SER A 387 18.03 0.21 -8.96
CA SER A 387 19.18 -0.48 -8.38
C SER A 387 19.94 0.42 -7.40
N ALA A 388 20.72 -0.18 -6.49
CA ALA A 388 21.49 0.53 -5.48
C ALA A 388 22.39 1.65 -6.06
N GLY A 389 23.02 1.44 -7.21
CA GLY A 389 23.93 2.40 -7.82
C GLY A 389 23.26 3.68 -8.32
N ARG A 390 21.96 3.63 -8.61
CA ARG A 390 21.19 4.79 -9.13
C ARG A 390 20.23 5.40 -8.11
N PHE A 391 20.11 4.80 -6.95
CA PHE A 391 19.09 5.19 -5.98
C PHE A 391 19.24 6.63 -5.46
N VAL A 392 20.49 7.05 -5.18
CA VAL A 392 20.75 8.43 -4.72
C VAL A 392 20.29 9.44 -5.76
N GLU A 393 20.64 9.23 -7.02
CA GLU A 393 20.21 10.09 -8.14
C GLU A 393 18.68 10.17 -8.24
N ALA A 394 17.99 9.02 -8.15
CA ALA A 394 16.54 8.96 -8.22
C ALA A 394 15.89 9.80 -7.10
N VAL A 395 16.37 9.64 -5.87
CA VAL A 395 15.85 10.38 -4.71
C VAL A 395 16.14 11.88 -4.83
N GLU A 396 17.34 12.29 -5.22
CA GLU A 396 17.71 13.71 -5.40
C GLU A 396 16.86 14.37 -6.50
N ARG A 397 16.67 13.71 -7.63
CA ARG A 397 15.83 14.21 -8.74
C ARG A 397 14.36 14.30 -8.32
N GLY A 398 13.80 13.26 -7.71
CA GLY A 398 12.42 13.25 -7.23
C GLY A 398 12.18 14.29 -6.14
N ASN A 399 13.13 14.45 -5.21
CA ASN A 399 13.09 15.49 -4.19
C ASN A 399 13.03 16.92 -4.81
N ALA A 400 13.79 17.17 -5.88
CA ALA A 400 13.73 18.44 -6.60
C ALA A 400 12.35 18.68 -7.24
N VAL A 401 11.71 17.63 -7.75
CA VAL A 401 10.33 17.71 -8.26
C VAL A 401 9.36 18.01 -7.12
N CYS A 402 9.44 17.31 -5.98
CA CYS A 402 8.57 17.60 -4.84
C CYS A 402 8.63 19.06 -4.41
N ARG A 403 9.82 19.63 -4.27
CA ARG A 403 10.02 21.06 -3.92
C ARG A 403 9.38 22.03 -4.91
N LYS A 404 9.32 21.66 -6.18
CA LYS A 404 8.68 22.49 -7.21
C LYS A 404 7.16 22.52 -7.08
N TYR A 405 6.56 21.40 -6.66
CA TYR A 405 5.11 21.22 -6.66
C TYR A 405 4.46 21.46 -5.29
N PHE A 406 5.18 21.18 -4.19
CA PHE A 406 4.62 21.21 -2.84
C PHE A 406 5.53 21.92 -1.85
N ARG A 407 4.93 22.60 -0.87
CA ARG A 407 5.65 23.19 0.25
C ARG A 407 6.09 22.17 1.28
N HIS A 408 5.21 21.17 1.53
CA HIS A 408 5.44 20.12 2.49
C HIS A 408 5.25 18.77 1.81
N TYR A 409 6.19 17.88 2.01
CA TYR A 409 6.18 16.53 1.46
C TYR A 409 7.06 15.61 2.28
N THR A 410 6.79 14.32 2.17
CA THR A 410 7.58 13.26 2.78
C THR A 410 8.17 12.37 1.70
N LEU A 411 9.35 11.86 1.93
CA LEU A 411 9.95 10.79 1.14
C LEU A 411 10.08 9.55 2.03
N TYR A 412 9.68 8.41 1.50
CA TYR A 412 9.96 7.12 2.08
C TYR A 412 10.90 6.36 1.17
N CYS A 413 12.07 6.00 1.70
CA CYS A 413 13.04 5.20 0.98
C CYS A 413 13.21 3.86 1.68
N VAL A 414 12.97 2.78 0.97
CA VAL A 414 12.98 1.43 1.51
C VAL A 414 13.77 0.50 0.59
N GLY A 415 14.61 -0.36 1.17
CA GLY A 415 15.18 -1.50 0.48
C GLY A 415 14.17 -2.63 0.39
N ILE A 416 14.11 -3.29 -0.76
CA ILE A 416 13.26 -4.44 -1.01
C ILE A 416 14.15 -5.61 -1.43
N LYS A 417 14.24 -6.63 -0.59
CA LYS A 417 14.96 -7.85 -0.95
C LYS A 417 14.19 -8.60 -2.02
N LEU A 418 14.85 -8.82 -3.15
CA LEU A 418 14.31 -9.63 -4.23
C LEU A 418 14.67 -11.09 -3.98
N ARG A 419 13.68 -11.94 -4.02
CA ARG A 419 13.89 -13.38 -3.90
C ARG A 419 14.35 -13.94 -5.24
N ALA A 420 15.50 -14.61 -5.22
CA ALA A 420 16.06 -15.23 -6.42
C ALA A 420 15.21 -16.41 -6.97
N ASP A 421 14.43 -17.03 -6.09
CA ASP A 421 13.54 -18.16 -6.37
C ASP A 421 12.13 -17.74 -6.84
N HIS A 422 11.81 -16.46 -6.74
CA HIS A 422 10.60 -15.90 -7.30
C HIS A 422 10.99 -15.01 -8.50
N ALA A 423 10.76 -15.51 -9.70
CA ALA A 423 10.61 -14.61 -10.84
C ALA A 423 9.59 -13.52 -10.42
N PRO A 424 9.79 -12.25 -10.82
CA PRO A 424 8.81 -11.24 -10.51
C PRO A 424 7.44 -11.79 -10.89
N HIS A 425 6.56 -11.90 -9.91
CA HIS A 425 5.21 -12.45 -10.06
C HIS A 425 4.43 -11.72 -11.15
N TYR A 426 4.95 -10.59 -11.57
CA TYR A 426 4.39 -9.76 -12.61
C TYR A 426 5.52 -9.07 -13.38
N GLU A 427 5.53 -9.17 -14.70
CA GLU A 427 6.57 -8.59 -15.55
C GLU A 427 6.66 -7.06 -15.49
N MET A 428 5.61 -6.40 -14.99
CA MET A 428 5.56 -4.98 -14.69
C MET A 428 5.73 -4.73 -13.18
N SER A 429 6.58 -5.50 -12.51
CA SER A 429 6.79 -5.38 -11.07
C SER A 429 7.78 -4.26 -10.69
N CYS A 430 7.85 -3.97 -9.40
CA CYS A 430 8.78 -3.01 -8.81
C CYS A 430 10.27 -3.42 -8.86
N VAL A 431 10.62 -4.43 -9.65
CA VAL A 431 11.99 -4.90 -9.80
C VAL A 431 12.66 -4.21 -10.98
N PRO A 432 13.56 -3.25 -10.77
CA PRO A 432 14.29 -2.60 -11.85
C PRO A 432 15.29 -3.56 -12.49
N PRO A 433 15.59 -3.41 -13.80
CA PRO A 433 16.62 -4.16 -14.45
C PRO A 433 17.97 -4.03 -13.73
N GLY A 434 18.66 -5.14 -13.50
CA GLY A 434 20.00 -5.16 -12.87
C GLY A 434 19.99 -4.93 -11.35
N ALA A 435 18.90 -5.15 -10.69
CA ALA A 435 18.77 -4.95 -9.24
C ALA A 435 19.49 -6.00 -8.36
N GLU A 436 20.12 -7.01 -8.92
CA GLU A 436 20.99 -8.01 -8.26
C GLU A 436 20.60 -8.36 -6.81
N GLY A 437 19.40 -8.93 -6.61
CA GLY A 437 18.90 -9.35 -5.30
C GLY A 437 18.29 -8.24 -4.44
N TRP A 438 18.39 -6.96 -4.84
CA TRP A 438 17.84 -5.83 -4.10
C TRP A 438 17.28 -4.76 -5.05
N ALA A 439 16.09 -4.27 -4.74
CA ALA A 439 15.55 -3.02 -5.27
C ALA A 439 15.50 -1.97 -4.16
N TYR A 440 15.63 -0.71 -4.53
CA TYR A 440 15.50 0.41 -3.61
C TYR A 440 14.38 1.32 -4.11
N GLY A 441 13.30 1.38 -3.35
CA GLY A 441 12.12 2.18 -3.65
C GLY A 441 12.12 3.50 -2.91
N CYS A 442 11.66 4.56 -3.57
CA CYS A 442 11.35 5.83 -2.96
C CYS A 442 9.92 6.23 -3.30
N GLU A 443 9.11 6.44 -2.29
CA GLU A 443 7.78 7.01 -2.38
C GLU A 443 7.83 8.50 -2.12
N PHE A 444 7.18 9.30 -2.96
CA PHE A 444 7.12 10.75 -2.87
C PHE A 444 5.72 11.15 -2.43
N GLU A 445 5.55 11.47 -1.16
CA GLU A 445 4.26 11.81 -0.57
C GLU A 445 4.11 13.31 -0.32
N PRO A 446 3.30 14.02 -1.09
CA PRO A 446 2.95 15.40 -0.74
C PRO A 446 2.13 15.43 0.55
N MET A 447 2.60 16.22 1.52
CA MET A 447 1.89 16.48 2.78
C MET A 447 1.15 17.80 2.64
N ILE A 448 -0.18 17.70 2.51
CA ILE A 448 -1.01 18.85 2.19
C ILE A 448 -1.65 19.34 3.48
N GLU A 449 -1.03 20.31 4.16
CA GLU A 449 -1.63 21.00 5.30
C GLU A 449 -2.34 22.27 4.83
N GLY A 450 -3.68 22.24 4.80
CA GLY A 450 -4.51 23.40 4.52
C GLY A 450 -4.58 23.84 3.05
N GLU A 451 -3.96 23.11 2.14
CA GLU A 451 -4.02 23.39 0.70
C GLU A 451 -4.75 22.25 -0.02
N VAL A 452 -5.51 22.57 -1.04
CA VAL A 452 -6.20 21.61 -1.90
C VAL A 452 -5.68 21.79 -3.32
N TYR A 453 -5.09 20.74 -3.87
CA TYR A 453 -4.57 20.76 -5.23
C TYR A 453 -5.56 20.09 -6.19
N SER A 454 -5.60 20.59 -7.42
CA SER A 454 -6.40 20.00 -8.49
C SER A 454 -5.84 18.66 -8.91
N ARG A 455 -6.68 17.82 -9.55
CA ARG A 455 -6.22 16.57 -10.16
C ARG A 455 -5.14 16.82 -11.21
N ASP A 456 -5.25 17.89 -11.99
CA ASP A 456 -4.26 18.24 -13.01
C ASP A 456 -2.91 18.61 -12.41
N HIS A 457 -2.90 19.24 -11.22
CA HIS A 457 -1.67 19.50 -10.48
C HIS A 457 -0.99 18.18 -10.06
N PHE A 458 -1.75 17.26 -9.48
CA PHE A 458 -1.24 15.93 -9.13
C PHE A 458 -0.78 15.14 -10.36
N GLN A 459 -1.54 15.20 -11.46
CA GLN A 459 -1.15 14.55 -12.72
C GLN A 459 0.17 15.12 -13.24
N SER A 460 0.35 16.43 -13.20
CA SER A 460 1.59 17.10 -13.62
C SER A 460 2.78 16.71 -12.74
N PHE A 461 2.56 16.62 -11.43
CA PHE A 461 3.55 16.14 -10.47
C PHE A 461 3.97 14.70 -10.78
N LYS A 462 2.99 13.79 -10.93
CA LYS A 462 3.27 12.39 -11.25
C LYS A 462 3.99 12.23 -12.58
N ASN A 463 3.56 12.96 -13.60
CA ASN A 463 4.23 12.94 -14.89
C ASN A 463 5.71 13.30 -14.76
N ALA A 464 6.04 14.31 -13.94
CA ALA A 464 7.43 14.71 -13.71
C ALA A 464 8.24 13.61 -12.99
N ILE A 465 7.64 12.87 -12.06
CA ILE A 465 8.28 11.70 -11.43
C ILE A 465 8.43 10.55 -12.45
N TYR A 466 7.40 10.27 -13.25
CA TYR A 466 7.46 9.22 -14.27
C TYR A 466 8.52 9.51 -15.35
N ASP A 467 8.68 10.78 -15.74
CA ASP A 467 9.74 11.18 -16.69
C ASP A 467 11.14 10.87 -16.13
N ILE A 468 11.36 11.09 -14.83
CA ILE A 468 12.61 10.67 -14.16
C ILE A 468 12.79 9.16 -14.28
N GLY A 469 11.74 8.40 -13.99
CA GLY A 469 11.80 6.93 -14.08
C GLY A 469 12.10 6.43 -15.48
N VAL A 470 11.48 7.00 -16.50
CA VAL A 470 11.76 6.66 -17.91
C VAL A 470 13.22 6.92 -18.26
N ASP A 471 13.75 8.11 -17.91
CA ASP A 471 15.16 8.47 -18.15
C ASP A 471 16.14 7.54 -17.44
N MET A 472 15.77 7.05 -16.28
CA MET A 472 16.62 6.22 -15.43
C MET A 472 16.46 4.73 -15.71
N GLY A 473 15.47 4.30 -16.47
CA GLY A 473 15.10 2.90 -16.59
C GLY A 473 14.66 2.32 -15.23
N ALA A 474 14.00 3.14 -14.42
CA ALA A 474 13.44 2.72 -13.15
C ALA A 474 12.15 1.91 -13.35
N SER A 475 11.80 1.10 -12.36
CA SER A 475 10.47 0.53 -12.24
C SER A 475 9.64 1.24 -11.18
N TYR A 476 8.42 0.78 -10.97
CA TYR A 476 7.45 1.43 -10.10
C TYR A 476 6.78 0.38 -9.23
N TYR A 477 6.46 0.74 -7.99
CA TYR A 477 5.73 -0.14 -7.10
C TYR A 477 4.22 -0.05 -7.33
N ARG A 478 3.71 1.15 -7.64
CA ARG A 478 2.28 1.38 -7.87
C ARG A 478 2.00 1.88 -9.29
N PHE A 479 0.97 1.28 -9.89
CA PHE A 479 0.44 1.67 -11.20
C PHE A 479 -1.00 2.11 -11.01
N GLY A 480 -1.23 3.37 -10.84
CA GLY A 480 -2.58 3.89 -10.72
C GLY A 480 -3.16 4.37 -12.04
N GLY A 481 -4.42 4.76 -12.00
CA GLY A 481 -5.10 5.34 -13.16
C GLY A 481 -4.41 6.58 -13.73
N MET A 482 -3.56 7.24 -12.96
CA MET A 482 -2.75 8.37 -13.43
C MET A 482 -1.55 7.93 -14.29
N MET A 483 -1.11 6.68 -14.21
CA MET A 483 -0.04 6.15 -15.05
C MET A 483 -0.53 5.74 -16.45
N LYS A 484 -1.85 5.65 -16.68
CA LYS A 484 -2.42 5.11 -17.91
C LYS A 484 -1.80 5.68 -19.20
N GLY A 485 -1.50 6.99 -19.23
CA GLY A 485 -0.83 7.64 -20.36
C GLY A 485 0.67 7.37 -20.47
N TYR A 486 1.30 6.80 -19.44
CA TYR A 486 2.74 6.54 -19.36
C TYR A 486 3.11 5.07 -19.50
N ILE A 487 2.17 4.15 -19.35
CA ILE A 487 2.45 2.72 -19.21
C ILE A 487 3.30 2.17 -20.36
N ARG A 488 3.01 2.58 -21.60
CA ARG A 488 3.79 2.16 -22.77
C ARG A 488 5.19 2.78 -22.84
N ARG A 489 5.33 4.02 -22.34
CA ARG A 489 6.65 4.67 -22.25
C ARG A 489 7.55 4.00 -21.22
N VAL A 490 6.94 3.54 -20.12
CA VAL A 490 7.65 2.92 -18.99
C VAL A 490 8.05 1.49 -19.31
N PHE A 491 7.12 0.69 -19.82
CA PHE A 491 7.30 -0.76 -19.98
C PHE A 491 7.53 -1.21 -21.43
N GLY A 492 7.34 -0.32 -22.39
CA GLY A 492 7.44 -0.61 -23.81
C GLY A 492 6.21 -1.31 -24.39
N ASP A 493 5.99 -1.16 -25.69
CA ASP A 493 4.81 -1.68 -26.39
C ASP A 493 4.70 -3.20 -26.30
N ALA A 494 5.82 -3.90 -26.52
CA ALA A 494 5.82 -5.37 -26.55
C ALA A 494 5.35 -6.01 -25.25
N LEU A 495 5.77 -5.47 -24.09
CA LEU A 495 5.34 -5.98 -22.78
C LEU A 495 3.87 -5.68 -22.52
N VAL A 496 3.43 -4.45 -22.81
CA VAL A 496 2.05 -4.03 -22.63
C VAL A 496 1.10 -4.83 -23.53
N ASP A 497 1.45 -5.05 -24.81
CA ASP A 497 0.63 -5.81 -25.75
C ASP A 497 0.53 -7.30 -25.36
N ARG A 498 1.63 -7.90 -24.90
CA ARG A 498 1.64 -9.27 -24.36
C ARG A 498 0.71 -9.36 -23.14
N HIS A 499 0.78 -8.39 -22.24
CA HIS A 499 -0.06 -8.33 -21.03
C HIS A 499 -1.54 -8.19 -21.37
N LEU A 500 -1.87 -7.30 -22.32
CA LEU A 500 -3.25 -7.15 -22.82
C LEU A 500 -3.77 -8.43 -23.47
N ALA A 501 -2.92 -9.16 -24.21
CA ALA A 501 -3.31 -10.43 -24.80
C ALA A 501 -3.63 -11.49 -23.73
N MET A 502 -2.80 -11.58 -22.67
CA MET A 502 -3.06 -12.46 -21.52
C MET A 502 -4.35 -12.06 -20.78
N LYS A 503 -4.58 -10.76 -20.58
CA LYS A 503 -5.81 -10.26 -19.96
C LYS A 503 -7.05 -10.66 -20.78
N ARG A 504 -7.04 -10.46 -22.09
CA ARG A 504 -8.16 -10.84 -22.97
C ARG A 504 -8.42 -12.34 -22.97
N ALA A 505 -7.38 -13.16 -22.88
CA ALA A 505 -7.52 -14.61 -22.78
C ALA A 505 -8.17 -15.04 -21.46
N ALA A 506 -7.80 -14.41 -20.35
CA ALA A 506 -8.33 -14.71 -19.01
C ALA A 506 -9.71 -14.09 -18.76
N ASP A 507 -9.99 -12.92 -19.34
CA ASP A 507 -11.21 -12.12 -19.16
C ASP A 507 -11.79 -11.70 -20.52
N PRO A 508 -12.51 -12.59 -21.21
CA PRO A 508 -12.96 -12.35 -22.58
C PRO A 508 -13.86 -11.13 -22.75
N ALA A 509 -14.67 -10.80 -21.75
CA ALA A 509 -15.53 -9.61 -21.79
C ALA A 509 -14.83 -8.35 -21.25
N MET A 510 -13.57 -8.47 -20.79
CA MET A 510 -12.77 -7.38 -20.23
C MET A 510 -13.52 -6.63 -19.10
N ILE A 511 -14.17 -7.36 -18.20
CA ILE A 511 -15.01 -6.78 -17.16
C ILE A 511 -14.23 -6.42 -15.89
N LEU A 512 -13.21 -7.21 -15.52
CA LEU A 512 -12.57 -7.14 -14.21
C LEU A 512 -11.48 -6.05 -14.16
N ASN A 513 -11.63 -5.07 -13.28
CA ASN A 513 -10.69 -3.97 -13.03
C ASN A 513 -10.14 -3.29 -14.31
N ARG A 514 -10.96 -3.18 -15.35
CA ARG A 514 -10.55 -2.75 -16.70
C ARG A 514 -10.00 -1.33 -16.76
N ASP A 515 -10.34 -0.50 -15.79
CA ASP A 515 -9.96 0.93 -15.76
C ASP A 515 -8.74 1.20 -14.86
N VAL A 516 -8.10 0.17 -14.32
CA VAL A 516 -6.97 0.31 -13.37
C VAL A 516 -5.65 0.52 -14.12
N ILE A 517 -5.31 -0.36 -15.05
CA ILE A 517 -4.04 -0.31 -15.77
C ILE A 517 -4.25 0.06 -17.25
N PHE A 518 -5.28 -0.46 -17.90
CA PHE A 518 -5.52 -0.35 -19.34
C PHE A 518 -6.79 0.41 -19.68
#